data_9a2ae1d31482200c51df37507c2c05db
#
_entry.id   9a2ae1d31482200c51df37507c2c05db
#
_cell.length_a   1.000
_cell.length_b   1.000
_cell.length_c   1.000
_cell.angle_alpha   90.00
_cell.angle_beta   90.00
_cell.angle_gamma   90.00
#
_symmetry.space_group_name_H-M   'P 1'
#
loop_
_entity.id
_entity.type
_entity.pdbx_description
1 polymer ?
#
loop_
_entity_poly.entity_id
_entity_poly.type
_entity_poly.pdbx_seq_one_letter_code
_entity_poly.pdbx_strand_id
1 'polypeptide(L)'
;MILSVFFGTMRKEDLALNEYVVTNQWVYPQAEGGKRLDIVLLINGFPIAIGELKTPVRSAITWLDAAGDISAYEKSIPAMFVTNVFNFATEGKCYHYGSINMPINMWGPWHTATHKVEGGLADVKSVSKI
;
A
#
# COMPACT_ATOMS: atom_id res chain seq x y z
N MET A 1 22.68 -1.45 -21.42
CA MET A 1 22.30 -0.02 -21.59
C MET A 1 21.04 0.37 -20.83
N ILE A 2 19.97 -0.43 -20.84
CA ILE A 2 18.75 -0.17 -20.04
C ILE A 2 19.01 -0.24 -18.53
N LEU A 3 19.87 -1.16 -18.08
CA LEU A 3 20.25 -1.30 -16.67
C LEU A 3 21.04 -0.11 -16.11
N SER A 4 21.83 0.57 -16.93
CA SER A 4 22.60 1.75 -16.49
C SER A 4 21.71 2.98 -16.27
N VAL A 5 20.57 3.05 -16.93
CA VAL A 5 19.56 4.10 -16.71
C VAL A 5 18.81 3.84 -15.40
N PHE A 6 18.61 2.56 -15.04
CA PHE A 6 17.94 2.17 -13.79
C PHE A 6 18.83 2.30 -12.54
N PHE A 7 20.15 2.14 -12.68
CA PHE A 7 21.12 2.16 -11.57
C PHE A 7 22.06 3.37 -11.60
N GLY A 8 21.89 4.28 -12.56
CA GLY A 8 22.53 5.59 -12.53
C GLY A 8 22.07 6.36 -11.29
N THR A 9 22.94 7.19 -10.73
CA THR A 9 22.61 8.07 -9.61
C THR A 9 21.38 8.89 -10.00
N MET A 10 20.21 8.59 -9.41
CA MET A 10 18.99 9.36 -9.64
C MET A 10 19.21 10.77 -9.14
N ARG A 11 19.27 11.71 -10.05
CA ARG A 11 19.32 13.13 -9.73
C ARG A 11 17.91 13.62 -9.38
N LYS A 12 17.84 14.66 -8.57
CA LYS A 12 16.56 15.25 -8.15
C LYS A 12 15.72 15.69 -9.35
N GLU A 13 16.39 16.09 -10.44
CA GLU A 13 15.74 16.46 -11.71
C GLU A 13 15.06 15.27 -12.40
N ASP A 14 15.64 14.07 -12.28
CA ASP A 14 15.08 12.85 -12.88
C ASP A 14 13.79 12.43 -12.19
N LEU A 15 13.64 12.73 -10.90
CA LEU A 15 12.40 12.48 -10.15
C LEU A 15 11.23 13.36 -10.63
N ALA A 16 11.52 14.58 -11.09
CA ALA A 16 10.50 15.49 -11.61
C ALA A 16 9.91 15.04 -12.96
N LEU A 17 10.54 14.08 -13.65
CA LEU A 17 10.05 13.51 -14.90
C LEU A 17 9.03 12.39 -14.68
N ASN A 18 8.86 11.91 -13.45
CA ASN A 18 7.91 10.86 -13.14
C ASN A 18 6.53 11.44 -12.82
N GLU A 19 5.51 10.74 -13.25
CA GLU A 19 4.12 10.98 -12.87
C GLU A 19 3.80 10.18 -11.61
N TYR A 20 3.34 10.85 -10.55
CA TYR A 20 2.92 10.23 -9.31
C TYR A 20 1.42 10.42 -9.14
N VAL A 21 0.69 9.30 -9.08
CA VAL A 21 -0.77 9.33 -8.96
C VAL A 21 -1.20 8.52 -7.75
N VAL A 22 -2.12 9.08 -6.97
CA VAL A 22 -2.89 8.37 -5.96
C VAL A 22 -4.32 8.27 -6.49
N THR A 23 -4.84 7.07 -6.59
CA THR A 23 -6.24 6.84 -6.95
C THR A 23 -6.95 6.12 -5.81
N ASN A 24 -8.22 6.42 -5.64
CA ASN A 24 -9.09 5.74 -4.70
C ASN A 24 -10.19 4.98 -5.43
N GLN A 25 -10.70 3.94 -4.80
CA GLN A 25 -11.82 3.13 -5.31
C GLN A 25 -11.58 2.61 -6.74
N TRP A 26 -10.36 2.18 -7.03
CA TRP A 26 -10.02 1.63 -8.34
C TRP A 26 -10.69 0.29 -8.58
N VAL A 27 -11.50 0.20 -9.62
CA VAL A 27 -12.12 -1.05 -10.05
C VAL A 27 -11.21 -1.77 -11.05
N TYR A 28 -10.79 -2.99 -10.73
CA TYR A 28 -10.06 -3.85 -11.65
C TYR A 28 -11.05 -4.56 -12.58
N PRO A 29 -11.10 -4.18 -13.88
CA PRO A 29 -12.21 -4.58 -14.76
C PRO A 29 -12.20 -6.05 -15.17
N GLN A 30 -11.07 -6.73 -15.08
CA GLN A 30 -10.89 -8.11 -15.57
C GLN A 30 -11.21 -9.19 -14.53
N ALA A 31 -11.54 -8.81 -13.30
CA ALA A 31 -11.92 -9.76 -12.28
C ALA A 31 -13.43 -10.04 -12.33
N GLU A 32 -13.83 -11.31 -12.31
CA GLU A 32 -15.23 -11.67 -12.10
C GLU A 32 -15.78 -10.99 -10.85
N GLY A 33 -16.88 -10.26 -10.99
CA GLY A 33 -17.49 -9.48 -9.91
C GLY A 33 -16.77 -8.16 -9.58
N GLY A 34 -15.75 -7.76 -10.35
CA GLY A 34 -14.99 -6.52 -10.16
C GLY A 34 -14.33 -6.44 -8.78
N LYS A 35 -13.00 -6.39 -8.72
CA LYS A 35 -12.29 -6.08 -7.47
C LYS A 35 -12.11 -4.58 -7.37
N ARG A 36 -12.55 -4.00 -6.26
CA ARG A 36 -12.41 -2.57 -5.98
C ARG A 36 -11.34 -2.41 -4.89
N LEU A 37 -10.27 -1.74 -5.27
CA LEU A 37 -9.13 -1.43 -4.42
C LEU A 37 -9.35 -0.06 -3.81
N ASP A 38 -9.18 0.08 -2.50
CA ASP A 38 -9.47 1.33 -1.81
C ASP A 38 -8.47 2.44 -2.18
N ILE A 39 -7.17 2.15 -2.15
CA ILE A 39 -6.13 3.10 -2.54
C ILE A 39 -5.10 2.36 -3.40
N VAL A 40 -4.69 3.01 -4.50
CA VAL A 40 -3.58 2.55 -5.34
C VAL A 40 -2.63 3.73 -5.60
N LEU A 41 -1.36 3.51 -5.32
CA LEU A 41 -0.28 4.44 -5.63
C LEU A 41 0.39 4.01 -6.93
N LEU A 42 0.48 4.93 -7.89
CA LEU A 42 1.08 4.66 -9.19
C LEU A 42 2.28 5.58 -9.44
N ILE A 43 3.27 5.02 -10.09
CA ILE A 43 4.37 5.79 -10.69
C ILE A 43 4.39 5.46 -12.19
N ASN A 44 4.22 6.47 -13.03
CA ASN A 44 4.17 6.33 -14.49
C ASN A 44 3.12 5.28 -14.95
N GLY A 45 1.98 5.22 -14.27
CA GLY A 45 0.92 4.27 -14.54
C GLY A 45 1.12 2.87 -13.97
N PHE A 46 2.27 2.56 -13.34
CA PHE A 46 2.52 1.27 -12.70
C PHE A 46 2.05 1.29 -11.24
N PRO A 47 1.22 0.33 -10.81
CA PRO A 47 0.81 0.23 -9.42
C PRO A 47 1.97 -0.23 -8.53
N ILE A 48 2.42 0.66 -7.66
CA ILE A 48 3.57 0.45 -6.79
C ILE A 48 3.16 0.01 -5.39
N ALA A 49 2.05 0.54 -4.89
CA ALA A 49 1.53 0.16 -3.59
C ALA A 49 0.00 0.11 -3.61
N ILE A 50 -0.55 -0.82 -2.83
CA ILE A 50 -1.98 -1.00 -2.66
C ILE A 50 -2.30 -0.85 -1.18
N GLY A 51 -3.33 -0.06 -0.87
CA GLY A 51 -3.85 0.17 0.46
C GLY A 51 -5.29 -0.29 0.59
N GLU A 52 -5.60 -0.96 1.68
CA GLU A 52 -6.95 -1.34 2.05
C GLU A 52 -7.34 -0.72 3.37
N LEU A 53 -8.53 -0.15 3.42
CA LEU A 53 -9.04 0.60 4.56
C LEU A 53 -10.29 -0.06 5.14
N LYS A 54 -10.35 -0.13 6.44
CA LYS A 54 -11.55 -0.57 7.16
C LYS A 54 -12.09 0.56 8.05
N THR A 55 -13.36 0.47 8.37
CA THR A 55 -13.98 1.46 9.25
C THR A 55 -13.60 1.21 10.72
N PRO A 56 -13.21 2.25 11.48
CA PRO A 56 -12.92 2.11 12.91
C PRO A 56 -14.17 1.96 13.79
N VAL A 57 -15.37 2.09 13.21
CA VAL A 57 -16.64 2.10 13.95
C VAL A 57 -17.00 0.72 14.51
N ARG A 58 -16.54 -0.35 13.88
CA ARG A 58 -16.79 -1.72 14.34
C ARG A 58 -15.56 -2.26 15.05
N SER A 59 -15.64 -2.45 16.35
CA SER A 59 -14.54 -2.97 17.18
C SER A 59 -14.05 -4.37 16.80
N ALA A 60 -14.88 -5.15 16.10
CA ALA A 60 -14.52 -6.47 15.60
C ALA A 60 -13.72 -6.45 14.29
N ILE A 61 -13.65 -5.31 13.60
CA ILE A 61 -12.92 -5.17 12.33
C ILE A 61 -11.59 -4.48 12.61
N THR A 62 -10.51 -5.09 12.18
CA THR A 62 -9.14 -4.62 12.43
C THR A 62 -8.37 -4.47 11.12
N TRP A 63 -7.15 -3.96 11.20
CA TRP A 63 -6.23 -3.91 10.06
C TRP A 63 -5.94 -5.31 9.49
N LEU A 64 -6.10 -6.39 10.28
CA LEU A 64 -5.94 -7.78 9.83
C LEU A 64 -6.95 -8.14 8.74
N ASP A 65 -8.18 -7.63 8.85
CA ASP A 65 -9.21 -7.84 7.82
C ASP A 65 -8.82 -7.15 6.51
N ALA A 66 -8.27 -5.92 6.59
CA ALA A 66 -7.76 -5.21 5.45
C ALA A 66 -6.56 -5.92 4.80
N ALA A 67 -5.62 -6.41 5.60
CA ALA A 67 -4.48 -7.19 5.12
C ALA A 67 -4.93 -8.53 4.49
N GLY A 68 -5.98 -9.15 5.03
CA GLY A 68 -6.62 -10.34 4.48
C GLY A 68 -7.19 -10.09 3.08
N ASP A 69 -7.84 -8.96 2.87
CA ASP A 69 -8.36 -8.57 1.56
C ASP A 69 -7.22 -8.39 0.54
N ILE A 70 -6.11 -7.74 0.93
CA ILE A 70 -4.93 -7.61 0.05
C ILE A 70 -4.37 -8.99 -0.31
N SER A 71 -4.24 -9.90 0.64
CA SER A 71 -3.79 -11.28 0.37
C SER A 71 -4.73 -12.04 -0.57
N ALA A 72 -6.03 -11.75 -0.52
CA ALA A 72 -7.00 -12.29 -1.46
C ALA A 72 -6.84 -11.68 -2.86
N TYR A 73 -6.54 -10.38 -2.96
CA TYR A 73 -6.26 -9.72 -4.23
C TYR A 73 -4.98 -10.26 -4.90
N GLU A 74 -3.92 -10.51 -4.14
CA GLU A 74 -2.68 -11.13 -4.65
C GLU A 74 -2.96 -12.44 -5.38
N LYS A 75 -3.93 -13.20 -4.91
CA LYS A 75 -4.34 -14.49 -5.51
C LYS A 75 -5.29 -14.32 -6.69
N SER A 76 -6.25 -13.40 -6.60
CA SER A 76 -7.33 -13.25 -7.59
C SER A 76 -6.97 -12.34 -8.75
N ILE A 77 -6.10 -11.36 -8.55
CA ILE A 77 -5.65 -10.41 -9.56
C ILE A 77 -4.12 -10.22 -9.54
N PRO A 78 -3.33 -11.29 -9.69
CA PRO A 78 -1.86 -11.24 -9.55
C PRO A 78 -1.19 -10.24 -10.49
N ALA A 79 -1.78 -9.94 -11.65
CA ALA A 79 -1.25 -8.96 -12.59
C ALA A 79 -1.14 -7.55 -12.00
N MET A 80 -1.99 -7.21 -11.02
CA MET A 80 -1.97 -5.91 -10.32
C MET A 80 -0.72 -5.75 -9.42
N PHE A 81 -0.09 -6.87 -9.06
CA PHE A 81 1.03 -6.92 -8.13
C PHE A 81 2.41 -7.10 -8.80
N VAL A 82 2.47 -7.14 -10.14
CA VAL A 82 3.75 -7.36 -10.86
C VAL A 82 4.78 -6.27 -10.56
N THR A 83 4.34 -5.03 -10.39
CA THR A 83 5.20 -3.88 -10.07
C THR A 83 5.08 -3.45 -8.61
N ASN A 84 4.36 -4.21 -7.79
CA ASN A 84 4.10 -3.89 -6.40
C ASN A 84 5.38 -3.95 -5.56
N VAL A 85 5.58 -2.93 -4.73
CA VAL A 85 6.74 -2.83 -3.82
C VAL A 85 6.32 -3.12 -2.38
N PHE A 86 5.19 -2.55 -1.95
CA PHE A 86 4.64 -2.80 -0.63
C PHE A 86 3.13 -2.57 -0.62
N ASN A 87 2.48 -3.07 0.42
CA ASN A 87 1.06 -2.89 0.66
C ASN A 87 0.84 -2.37 2.08
N PHE A 88 -0.28 -1.72 2.32
CA PHE A 88 -0.63 -1.23 3.63
C PHE A 88 -2.10 -1.47 3.97
N ALA A 89 -2.35 -1.65 5.25
CA ALA A 89 -3.67 -1.95 5.81
C ALA A 89 -3.92 -1.11 7.05
N THR A 90 -5.11 -0.55 7.17
CA THR A 90 -5.49 0.26 8.32
C THR A 90 -7.00 0.22 8.58
N GLU A 91 -7.39 0.36 9.84
CA GLU A 91 -8.75 0.67 10.26
C GLU A 91 -8.84 2.06 10.92
N GLY A 92 -7.83 2.90 10.71
CA GLY A 92 -7.77 4.26 11.23
C GLY A 92 -7.15 4.39 12.64
N LYS A 93 -6.97 3.29 13.36
CA LYS A 93 -6.28 3.25 14.66
C LYS A 93 -4.88 2.69 14.53
N CYS A 94 -4.73 1.58 13.79
CA CYS A 94 -3.46 0.95 13.50
C CYS A 94 -3.17 1.07 12.00
N TYR A 95 -1.89 1.20 11.68
CA TYR A 95 -1.40 1.23 10.30
C TYR A 95 -0.26 0.21 10.18
N HIS A 96 -0.44 -0.77 9.31
CA HIS A 96 0.55 -1.82 9.07
C HIS A 96 0.89 -1.91 7.59
N TYR A 97 2.09 -2.36 7.30
CA TYR A 97 2.57 -2.55 5.94
C TYR A 97 3.30 -3.88 5.80
N GLY A 98 3.28 -4.42 4.61
CA GLY A 98 3.98 -5.65 4.23
C GLY A 98 4.31 -5.68 2.75
N SER A 99 5.23 -6.53 2.37
CA SER A 99 5.54 -6.78 0.96
C SER A 99 4.57 -7.80 0.36
N ILE A 100 4.59 -7.93 -0.97
CA ILE A 100 3.83 -8.96 -1.68
C ILE A 100 4.13 -10.35 -1.12
N ASN A 101 3.10 -11.17 -0.98
CA ASN A 101 3.15 -12.54 -0.45
C ASN A 101 3.71 -12.65 1.00
N MET A 102 3.89 -11.55 1.70
CA MET A 102 4.33 -11.59 3.09
C MET A 102 3.21 -12.14 3.98
N PRO A 103 3.47 -13.14 4.83
CA PRO A 103 2.49 -13.59 5.83
C PRO A 103 2.02 -12.42 6.70
N ILE A 104 0.71 -12.33 6.95
CA ILE A 104 0.12 -11.18 7.66
C ILE A 104 0.73 -10.97 9.05
N ASN A 105 1.08 -12.05 9.74
CA ASN A 105 1.72 -11.99 11.06
C ASN A 105 3.14 -11.40 11.03
N MET A 106 3.72 -11.19 9.86
CA MET A 106 5.02 -10.54 9.65
C MET A 106 4.90 -9.08 9.23
N TRP A 107 3.68 -8.58 9.01
CA TRP A 107 3.48 -7.18 8.67
C TRP A 107 3.90 -6.28 9.84
N GLY A 108 4.67 -5.25 9.52
CA GLY A 108 5.18 -4.28 10.50
C GLY A 108 4.25 -3.11 10.73
N PRO A 109 4.14 -2.59 11.96
CA PRO A 109 3.44 -1.34 12.21
C PRO A 109 4.24 -0.17 11.63
N TRP A 110 3.54 0.81 11.07
CA TRP A 110 4.16 2.06 10.64
C TRP A 110 4.30 2.99 11.84
N HIS A 111 5.48 3.03 12.40
CA HIS A 111 5.84 3.98 13.46
C HIS A 111 7.32 4.34 13.38
N THR A 112 7.66 5.53 13.81
CA THR A 112 9.04 5.94 13.97
C THR A 112 9.59 5.46 15.32
N ALA A 113 10.84 5.05 15.35
CA ALA A 113 11.49 4.49 16.55
C ALA A 113 11.44 5.41 17.78
N THR A 114 11.13 6.68 17.62
CA THR A 114 11.01 7.69 18.67
C THR A 114 9.62 7.77 19.32
N HIS A 115 8.60 7.17 18.72
CA HIS A 115 7.24 7.20 19.25
C HIS A 115 6.82 5.81 19.71
N LYS A 116 6.96 5.56 21.01
CA LYS A 116 6.23 4.51 21.72
C LYS A 116 4.74 4.89 21.82
N VAL A 117 4.09 5.13 20.69
CA VAL A 117 2.66 5.34 20.67
C VAL A 117 2.06 4.02 20.24
N GLU A 118 1.41 3.37 21.17
CA GLU A 118 0.52 2.25 20.89
C GLU A 118 -0.48 2.73 19.85
N GLY A 119 -0.42 2.18 18.66
CA GLY A 119 -1.23 2.35 17.46
C GLY A 119 -2.25 3.49 17.43
N GLY A 120 -2.65 3.90 16.30
CA GLY A 120 -3.76 4.81 16.19
C GLY A 120 -3.45 6.11 15.41
N LEU A 121 -4.06 7.19 15.82
CA LEU A 121 -4.01 8.48 15.12
C LEU A 121 -2.57 8.99 14.90
N ALA A 122 -1.61 8.56 15.74
CA ALA A 122 -0.20 8.91 15.60
C ALA A 122 0.46 8.21 14.41
N ASP A 123 0.10 6.96 14.12
CA ASP A 123 0.61 6.22 12.94
C ASP A 123 0.13 6.88 11.66
N VAL A 124 -1.15 7.25 11.60
CA VAL A 124 -1.73 7.96 10.45
C VAL A 124 -1.07 9.33 10.26
N LYS A 125 -0.82 10.06 11.36
CA LYS A 125 -0.14 11.37 11.29
C LYS A 125 1.33 11.25 10.87
N SER A 126 2.01 10.16 11.21
CA SER A 126 3.40 9.96 10.77
C SER A 126 3.48 9.71 9.26
N VAL A 127 2.52 8.99 8.70
CA VAL A 127 2.42 8.76 7.25
C VAL A 127 2.11 10.05 6.48
N SER A 128 1.27 10.91 7.03
CA SER A 128 0.88 12.17 6.38
C SER A 128 2.00 13.22 6.30
N LYS A 129 3.16 12.98 6.96
CA LYS A 129 4.33 13.87 6.93
C LYS A 129 5.38 13.47 5.91
N ILE A 130 5.17 12.37 5.22
CA ILE A 130 6.03 11.92 4.12
C ILE A 130 5.59 12.60 2.83
#